data_d569a162a90d1ce617202a36f4bb8b69
#
_entry.id   d569a162a90d1ce617202a36f4bb8b69
#
_cell.length_a   1.000
_cell.length_b   1.000
_cell.length_c   1.000
_cell.angle_alpha   90.00
_cell.angle_beta   90.00
_cell.angle_gamma   90.00
#
_symmetry.space_group_name_H-M   'P 1'
#
loop_
_entity.id
_entity.type
_entity.pdbx_description
1 polymer ?
#
loop_
_entity_poly.entity_id
_entity_poly.type
_entity_poly.pdbx_seq_one_letter_code
_entity_poly.pdbx_strand_id
1 'polypeptide(L)'
;MIASDASPLICLAKVGKLYLLRELFGKVVIEEEVKRETIERGKEEGAPDALVIEDAVKDGWIEVEKVEEVKSFSGIHKGEGNTILLAKKHECLALIDEEDGREVGRAMGLKVRGSLHVLKKAVEKGLMSKDGAMRTVDEMIGDGFRISTRIYAKFLEDIR
;
A
#
# COMPACT_ATOMS: atom_id res chain seq x y z
N MET A 1 -4.76 -7.86 9.55
CA MET A 1 -5.22 -6.51 9.15
C MET A 1 -4.03 -5.58 8.97
N ILE A 2 -4.12 -4.72 7.97
CA ILE A 2 -3.17 -3.61 7.76
C ILE A 2 -3.96 -2.33 7.46
N ALA A 3 -3.34 -1.18 7.69
CA ALA A 3 -3.82 0.11 7.20
C ALA A 3 -2.98 0.51 5.99
N SER A 4 -3.59 0.95 4.90
CA SER A 4 -2.88 1.28 3.67
C SER A 4 -3.11 2.70 3.20
N ASP A 5 -2.04 3.34 2.73
CA ASP A 5 -2.09 4.57 1.96
C ASP A 5 -2.47 4.29 0.50
N ALA A 6 -2.68 5.35 -0.27
CA ALA A 6 -3.13 5.28 -1.67
C ALA A 6 -2.12 4.61 -2.60
N SER A 7 -0.85 4.99 -2.52
CA SER A 7 0.20 4.53 -3.44
C SER A 7 0.33 3.01 -3.54
N PRO A 8 0.41 2.26 -2.43
CA PRO A 8 0.47 0.80 -2.50
C PRO A 8 -0.75 0.16 -3.17
N LEU A 9 -1.94 0.68 -2.89
CA LEU A 9 -3.18 0.17 -3.50
C LEU A 9 -3.16 0.38 -5.01
N ILE A 10 -2.83 1.58 -5.45
CA ILE A 10 -2.81 1.94 -6.86
C ILE A 10 -1.77 1.11 -7.61
N CYS A 11 -0.55 1.05 -7.07
CA CYS A 11 0.54 0.37 -7.75
C CYS A 11 0.30 -1.15 -7.85
N LEU A 12 -0.21 -1.78 -6.81
CA LEU A 12 -0.56 -3.20 -6.85
C LEU A 12 -1.77 -3.48 -7.75
N ALA A 13 -2.78 -2.61 -7.75
CA ALA A 13 -3.93 -2.76 -8.63
C ALA A 13 -3.54 -2.65 -10.10
N LYS A 14 -2.66 -1.72 -10.46
CA LYS A 14 -2.19 -1.54 -11.84
C LYS A 14 -1.51 -2.78 -12.42
N VAL A 15 -0.82 -3.54 -11.60
CA VAL A 15 -0.12 -4.77 -12.04
C VAL A 15 -0.91 -6.05 -11.74
N GLY A 16 -2.19 -5.92 -11.38
CA GLY A 16 -3.05 -7.06 -11.13
C GLY A 16 -2.72 -7.86 -9.87
N LYS A 17 -2.10 -7.24 -8.88
CA LYS A 17 -1.63 -7.90 -7.65
C LYS A 17 -2.28 -7.39 -6.37
N LEU A 18 -3.36 -6.61 -6.47
CA LEU A 18 -4.05 -6.11 -5.29
C LEU A 18 -4.54 -7.23 -4.38
N TYR A 19 -4.98 -8.36 -4.96
CA TYR A 19 -5.47 -9.52 -4.22
C TYR A 19 -4.45 -10.07 -3.20
N LEU A 20 -3.16 -9.83 -3.39
CA LEU A 20 -2.12 -10.25 -2.45
C LEU A 20 -2.32 -9.68 -1.06
N LEU A 21 -2.88 -8.47 -0.97
CA LEU A 21 -3.17 -7.85 0.32
C LEU A 21 -4.20 -8.65 1.10
N ARG A 22 -5.23 -9.15 0.42
CA ARG A 22 -6.25 -10.02 1.01
C ARG A 22 -5.64 -11.35 1.44
N GLU A 23 -4.87 -11.99 0.56
CA GLU A 23 -4.28 -13.29 0.84
C GLU A 23 -3.28 -13.25 2.00
N LEU A 24 -2.49 -12.18 2.11
CA LEU A 24 -1.45 -12.06 3.12
C LEU A 24 -1.95 -11.50 4.45
N PHE A 25 -2.90 -10.57 4.42
CA PHE A 25 -3.30 -9.79 5.60
C PHE A 25 -4.77 -9.95 5.98
N GLY A 26 -5.57 -10.57 5.12
CA GLY A 26 -7.01 -10.75 5.31
C GLY A 26 -7.81 -9.49 5.08
N LYS A 27 -7.61 -8.48 5.88
CA LYS A 27 -8.36 -7.23 5.84
C LYS A 27 -7.44 -6.01 5.71
N VAL A 28 -7.87 -5.04 4.92
CA VAL A 28 -7.21 -3.75 4.76
C VAL A 28 -8.17 -2.66 5.21
N VAL A 29 -7.69 -1.74 6.04
CA VAL A 29 -8.44 -0.54 6.40
C VAL A 29 -7.81 0.67 5.71
N ILE A 30 -8.66 1.52 5.13
CA ILE A 30 -8.24 2.76 4.49
C ILE A 30 -9.05 3.92 5.04
N GLU A 31 -8.46 5.10 5.08
CA GLU A 31 -9.17 6.30 5.51
C GLU A 31 -9.93 6.93 4.33
N GLU A 32 -10.96 7.72 4.59
CA GLU A 32 -11.80 8.35 3.55
C GLU A 32 -11.00 9.16 2.52
N GLU A 33 -9.91 9.82 2.92
CA GLU A 33 -9.05 10.55 2.01
C GLU A 33 -8.35 9.60 1.02
N VAL A 34 -7.91 8.45 1.51
CA VAL A 34 -7.31 7.41 0.66
C VAL A 34 -8.35 6.86 -0.33
N LYS A 35 -9.58 6.65 0.12
CA LYS A 35 -10.69 6.26 -0.77
C LYS A 35 -10.90 7.31 -1.86
N ARG A 36 -10.91 8.58 -1.49
CA ARG A 36 -11.07 9.67 -2.46
C ARG A 36 -9.96 9.67 -3.51
N GLU A 37 -8.72 9.53 -3.09
CA GLU A 37 -7.57 9.50 -4.00
C GLU A 37 -7.57 8.28 -4.92
N THR A 38 -7.89 7.10 -4.39
CA THR A 38 -7.79 5.84 -5.14
C THR A 38 -9.01 5.54 -6.00
N ILE A 39 -10.21 5.86 -5.53
CA ILE A 39 -11.46 5.49 -6.21
C ILE A 39 -12.08 6.69 -6.91
N GLU A 40 -12.42 7.75 -6.17
CA GLU A 40 -13.15 8.88 -6.75
C GLU A 40 -12.33 9.62 -7.78
N ARG A 41 -11.11 10.04 -7.43
CA ARG A 41 -10.20 10.71 -8.36
C ARG A 41 -9.75 9.80 -9.48
N GLY A 42 -9.48 8.54 -9.20
CA GLY A 42 -9.10 7.56 -10.21
C GLY A 42 -10.19 7.34 -11.25
N LYS A 43 -11.46 7.30 -10.85
CA LYS A 43 -12.61 7.18 -11.76
C LYS A 43 -12.75 8.43 -12.65
N GLU A 44 -12.57 9.62 -12.07
CA GLU A 44 -12.58 10.88 -12.84
C GLU A 44 -11.50 10.90 -13.91
N GLU A 45 -10.34 10.33 -13.62
CA GLU A 45 -9.20 10.23 -14.55
C GLU A 45 -9.32 9.04 -15.51
N GLY A 46 -10.36 8.20 -15.36
CA GLY A 46 -10.55 7.01 -16.19
C GLY A 46 -9.56 5.89 -15.89
N ALA A 47 -8.98 5.85 -14.70
CA ALA A 47 -8.00 4.85 -14.30
C ALA A 47 -8.66 3.50 -13.99
N PRO A 48 -8.31 2.39 -14.70
CA PRO A 48 -8.89 1.08 -14.45
C PRO A 48 -8.63 0.53 -13.05
N ASP A 49 -7.50 0.89 -12.43
CA ASP A 49 -7.15 0.48 -11.08
C ASP A 49 -8.18 0.96 -10.04
N ALA A 50 -8.82 2.10 -10.28
CA ALA A 50 -9.88 2.60 -9.39
C ALA A 50 -11.05 1.62 -9.28
N LEU A 51 -11.43 0.96 -10.37
CA LEU A 51 -12.51 -0.03 -10.38
C LEU A 51 -12.12 -1.29 -9.62
N VAL A 52 -10.87 -1.71 -9.71
CA VAL A 52 -10.34 -2.87 -8.97
C VAL A 52 -10.39 -2.60 -7.46
N ILE A 53 -9.99 -1.41 -7.04
CA ILE A 53 -10.02 -1.02 -5.63
C ILE A 53 -11.47 -0.88 -5.14
N GLU A 54 -12.33 -0.28 -5.94
CA GLU A 54 -13.76 -0.16 -5.62
C GLU A 54 -14.41 -1.53 -5.41
N ASP A 55 -14.11 -2.50 -6.27
CA ASP A 55 -14.62 -3.86 -6.14
C ASP A 55 -14.16 -4.51 -4.83
N ALA A 56 -12.92 -4.29 -4.42
CA ALA A 56 -12.41 -4.79 -3.14
C ALA A 56 -13.15 -4.19 -1.94
N VAL A 57 -13.54 -2.92 -2.02
CA VAL A 57 -14.38 -2.26 -1.00
C VAL A 57 -15.79 -2.88 -0.98
N LYS A 58 -16.40 -3.09 -2.15
CA LYS A 58 -17.71 -3.72 -2.27
C LYS A 58 -17.72 -5.15 -1.75
N ASP A 59 -16.63 -5.88 -1.99
CA ASP A 59 -16.45 -7.26 -1.50
C ASP A 59 -16.19 -7.32 0.01
N GLY A 60 -15.91 -6.18 0.64
CA GLY A 60 -15.81 -6.04 2.09
C GLY A 60 -14.44 -6.34 2.71
N TRP A 61 -13.42 -6.71 1.92
CA TRP A 61 -12.10 -6.94 2.50
C TRP A 61 -11.23 -5.67 2.58
N ILE A 62 -11.60 -4.59 1.85
CA ILE A 62 -11.09 -3.24 2.11
C ILE A 62 -12.23 -2.48 2.79
N GLU A 63 -11.99 -2.03 4.01
CA GLU A 63 -12.95 -1.25 4.78
C GLU A 63 -12.52 0.21 4.83
N VAL A 64 -13.50 1.11 4.70
CA VAL A 64 -13.27 2.56 4.75
C VAL A 64 -13.63 3.06 6.15
N GLU A 65 -12.73 3.79 6.78
CA GLU A 65 -12.98 4.43 8.06
C GLU A 65 -12.63 5.91 8.00
N LYS A 66 -13.25 6.68 8.88
CA LYS A 66 -12.93 8.09 9.08
C LYS A 66 -12.09 8.26 10.33
N VAL A 67 -11.03 9.07 10.24
CA VAL A 67 -10.23 9.46 11.39
C VAL A 67 -10.88 10.69 12.03
N GLU A 68 -11.18 10.60 13.34
CA GLU A 68 -11.86 11.69 14.07
C GLU A 68 -10.96 12.91 14.28
N GLU A 69 -9.66 12.71 14.53
CA GLU A 69 -8.69 13.78 14.68
C GLU A 69 -7.76 13.84 13.48
N VAL A 70 -7.87 14.91 12.72
CA VAL A 70 -6.92 15.17 11.63
C VAL A 70 -5.72 15.91 12.21
N LYS A 71 -4.63 15.19 12.43
CA LYS A 71 -3.34 15.81 12.75
C LYS A 71 -2.56 15.95 11.45
N SER A 72 -2.13 17.18 11.15
CA SER A 72 -1.17 17.37 10.06
C SER A 72 0.23 17.06 10.57
N PHE A 73 0.92 16.18 9.87
CA PHE A 73 2.33 15.89 10.11
C PHE A 73 3.16 16.66 9.09
N SER A 74 4.20 17.35 9.56
CA SER A 74 5.09 18.09 8.70
C SER A 74 5.77 17.18 7.67
N GLY A 75 5.73 17.57 6.40
CA GLY A 75 6.44 16.87 5.30
C GLY A 75 5.73 15.67 4.71
N ILE A 76 4.50 15.34 5.14
CA ILE A 76 3.74 14.24 4.57
C ILE A 76 2.34 14.66 4.15
N HIS A 77 1.75 13.91 3.22
CA HIS A 77 0.40 14.14 2.73
C HIS A 77 -0.66 13.71 3.74
N LYS A 78 -1.86 14.26 3.60
CA LYS A 78 -3.00 13.96 4.47
C LYS A 78 -3.35 12.47 4.49
N GLY A 79 -3.36 11.81 3.33
CA GLY A 79 -3.63 10.37 3.23
C GLY A 79 -2.63 9.53 4.01
N GLU A 80 -1.34 9.86 3.92
CA GLU A 80 -0.28 9.19 4.69
C GLU A 80 -0.47 9.41 6.19
N GLY A 81 -0.73 10.64 6.62
CA GLY A 81 -0.97 10.97 8.03
C GLY A 81 -2.19 10.23 8.59
N ASN A 82 -3.28 10.20 7.84
CA ASN A 82 -4.49 9.50 8.25
C ASN A 82 -4.29 7.96 8.29
N THR A 83 -3.47 7.42 7.38
CA THR A 83 -3.09 6.01 7.41
C THR A 83 -2.32 5.67 8.68
N ILE A 84 -1.38 6.53 9.09
CA ILE A 84 -0.63 6.37 10.33
C ILE A 84 -1.58 6.36 11.54
N LEU A 85 -2.55 7.27 11.58
CA LEU A 85 -3.54 7.34 12.65
C LEU A 85 -4.42 6.09 12.70
N LEU A 86 -4.86 5.56 11.56
CA LEU A 86 -5.59 4.30 11.49
C LEU A 86 -4.76 3.12 11.98
N ALA A 87 -3.51 3.02 11.55
CA ALA A 87 -2.62 1.96 11.98
C ALA A 87 -2.39 1.98 13.49
N LYS A 88 -2.29 3.18 14.07
CA LYS A 88 -2.16 3.35 15.50
C LYS A 88 -3.44 2.93 16.24
N LYS A 89 -4.60 3.33 15.74
CA LYS A 89 -5.90 2.95 16.29
C LYS A 89 -6.09 1.43 16.34
N HIS A 90 -5.73 0.75 15.27
CA HIS A 90 -5.90 -0.71 15.13
C HIS A 90 -4.69 -1.52 15.59
N GLU A 91 -3.63 -0.85 16.01
CA GLU A 91 -2.37 -1.50 16.42
C GLU A 91 -1.86 -2.47 15.35
N CYS A 92 -1.88 -2.03 14.09
CA CYS A 92 -1.52 -2.84 12.94
C CYS A 92 -0.42 -2.19 12.09
N LEU A 93 0.11 -2.96 11.14
CA LEU A 93 1.10 -2.50 10.19
C LEU A 93 0.51 -1.41 9.29
N ALA A 94 1.29 -0.37 9.02
CA ALA A 94 0.96 0.66 8.03
C ALA A 94 1.72 0.37 6.73
N LEU A 95 1.00 0.40 5.61
CA LEU A 95 1.56 0.22 4.28
C LEU A 95 1.69 1.58 3.59
N ILE A 96 2.92 2.07 3.48
CA ILE A 96 3.26 3.40 2.97
C ILE A 96 4.51 3.30 2.12
N ASP A 97 4.47 3.81 0.89
CA ASP A 97 5.63 3.74 -0.03
C ASP A 97 6.59 4.92 0.10
N GLU A 98 6.10 6.10 0.50
CA GLU A 98 6.94 7.29 0.64
C GLU A 98 7.82 7.21 1.88
N GLU A 99 9.12 7.53 1.72
CA GLU A 99 10.09 7.46 2.82
C GLU A 99 9.73 8.38 3.98
N ASP A 100 9.30 9.61 3.69
CA ASP A 100 8.93 10.57 4.73
C ASP A 100 7.77 10.06 5.58
N GLY A 101 6.77 9.46 4.95
CA GLY A 101 5.64 8.84 5.66
C GLY A 101 6.08 7.65 6.52
N ARG A 102 6.99 6.82 6.00
CA ARG A 102 7.53 5.69 6.77
C ARG A 102 8.31 6.16 8.00
N GLU A 103 9.11 7.21 7.86
CA GLU A 103 9.87 7.78 8.98
C GLU A 103 8.94 8.29 10.08
N VAL A 104 7.89 9.02 9.72
CA VAL A 104 6.89 9.50 10.69
C VAL A 104 6.21 8.34 11.39
N GLY A 105 5.79 7.33 10.65
CA GLY A 105 5.14 6.13 11.23
C GLY A 105 6.06 5.40 12.22
N ARG A 106 7.33 5.21 11.86
CA ARG A 106 8.32 4.59 12.76
C ARG A 106 8.55 5.42 14.03
N ALA A 107 8.64 6.75 13.88
CA ALA A 107 8.79 7.66 15.02
C ALA A 107 7.62 7.55 15.99
N MET A 108 6.44 7.18 15.50
CA MET A 108 5.24 6.94 16.31
C MET A 108 5.14 5.50 16.84
N GLY A 109 6.18 4.70 16.67
CA GLY A 109 6.23 3.32 17.19
C GLY A 109 5.53 2.28 16.33
N LEU A 110 5.17 2.61 15.09
CA LEU A 110 4.49 1.68 14.18
C LEU A 110 5.47 0.85 13.37
N LYS A 111 5.02 -0.35 12.99
CA LYS A 111 5.66 -1.10 11.90
C LYS A 111 5.14 -0.53 10.59
N VAL A 112 6.06 -0.07 9.74
CA VAL A 112 5.73 0.50 8.44
C VAL A 112 6.50 -0.24 7.36
N ARG A 113 5.82 -0.60 6.29
CA ARG A 113 6.39 -1.29 5.13
C ARG A 113 5.87 -0.67 3.83
N GLY A 114 6.54 -0.92 2.73
CA GLY A 114 6.11 -0.50 1.40
C GLY A 114 5.60 -1.67 0.55
N SER A 115 5.27 -1.38 -0.71
CA SER A 115 4.75 -2.37 -1.66
C SER A 115 5.71 -3.53 -1.90
N LEU A 116 7.01 -3.32 -1.88
CA LEU A 116 7.99 -4.39 -2.08
C LEU A 116 7.93 -5.44 -0.97
N HIS A 117 7.60 -5.04 0.25
CA HIS A 117 7.41 -6.00 1.35
C HIS A 117 6.26 -6.96 1.05
N VAL A 118 5.20 -6.48 0.40
CA VAL A 118 4.06 -7.32 -0.01
C VAL A 118 4.53 -8.41 -0.97
N LEU A 119 5.32 -8.05 -1.97
CA LEU A 119 5.85 -9.01 -2.94
C LEU A 119 6.82 -10.01 -2.29
N LYS A 120 7.70 -9.53 -1.43
CA LYS A 120 8.61 -10.39 -0.67
C LYS A 120 7.83 -11.41 0.16
N LYS A 121 6.83 -10.95 0.88
CA LYS A 121 5.99 -11.80 1.71
C LYS A 121 5.21 -12.82 0.87
N ALA A 122 4.75 -12.42 -0.32
CA ALA A 122 4.08 -13.32 -1.25
C ALA A 122 5.01 -14.45 -1.72
N VAL A 123 6.28 -14.14 -1.99
CA VAL A 123 7.29 -15.15 -2.33
C VAL A 123 7.51 -16.10 -1.15
N GLU A 124 7.70 -15.57 0.05
CA GLU A 124 7.89 -16.37 1.27
C GLU A 124 6.73 -17.33 1.55
N LYS A 125 5.51 -16.92 1.23
CA LYS A 125 4.29 -17.71 1.43
C LYS A 125 3.95 -18.64 0.26
N GLY A 126 4.75 -18.63 -0.79
CA GLY A 126 4.50 -19.47 -1.97
C GLY A 126 3.38 -19.00 -2.87
N LEU A 127 2.89 -17.76 -2.70
CA LEU A 127 1.85 -17.16 -3.54
C LEU A 127 2.39 -16.63 -4.86
N MET A 128 3.69 -16.50 -4.96
CA MET A 128 4.37 -15.92 -6.11
C MET A 128 5.77 -16.52 -6.21
N SER A 129 6.25 -16.77 -7.44
CA SER A 129 7.63 -17.19 -7.65
C SER A 129 8.58 -16.00 -7.54
N LYS A 130 9.86 -16.27 -7.31
CA LYS A 130 10.90 -15.23 -7.30
C LYS A 130 10.94 -14.48 -8.63
N ASP A 131 10.91 -15.21 -9.75
CA ASP A 131 10.87 -14.59 -11.08
C ASP A 131 9.60 -13.77 -11.29
N GLY A 132 8.47 -14.25 -10.81
CA GLY A 132 7.20 -13.50 -10.83
C GLY A 132 7.29 -12.19 -10.06
N ALA A 133 7.91 -12.20 -8.88
CA ALA A 133 8.11 -10.99 -8.09
C ALA A 133 9.02 -9.99 -8.80
N MET A 134 10.10 -10.45 -9.40
CA MET A 134 11.01 -9.59 -10.17
C MET A 134 10.30 -8.94 -11.36
N ARG A 135 9.54 -9.72 -12.14
CA ARG A 135 8.74 -9.18 -13.25
C ARG A 135 7.72 -8.15 -12.77
N THR A 136 7.08 -8.42 -11.64
CA THR A 136 6.08 -7.51 -11.06
C THR A 136 6.72 -6.17 -10.68
N VAL A 137 7.89 -6.18 -10.06
CA VAL A 137 8.62 -4.94 -9.73
C VAL A 137 8.98 -4.18 -11.00
N ASP A 138 9.44 -4.86 -12.04
CA ASP A 138 9.76 -4.22 -13.32
C ASP A 138 8.54 -3.57 -13.95
N GLU A 139 7.38 -4.22 -13.90
CA GLU A 139 6.11 -3.65 -14.36
C GLU A 139 5.71 -2.42 -13.54
N MET A 140 5.86 -2.50 -12.21
CA MET A 140 5.57 -1.37 -11.32
C MET A 140 6.44 -0.15 -11.65
N ILE A 141 7.74 -0.38 -11.88
CA ILE A 141 8.67 0.68 -12.29
C ILE A 141 8.26 1.26 -13.64
N GLY A 142 7.88 0.40 -14.58
CA GLY A 142 7.36 0.83 -15.89
C GLY A 142 6.12 1.69 -15.79
N ASP A 143 5.28 1.47 -14.78
CA ASP A 143 4.06 2.24 -14.50
C ASP A 143 4.31 3.49 -13.64
N GLY A 144 5.57 3.80 -13.35
CA GLY A 144 5.93 5.02 -12.63
C GLY A 144 6.25 4.85 -11.14
N PHE A 145 6.28 3.60 -10.63
CA PHE A 145 6.70 3.34 -9.26
C PHE A 145 8.17 3.72 -9.08
N ARG A 146 8.45 4.55 -8.09
CA ARG A 146 9.80 5.05 -7.84
C ARG A 146 10.49 4.21 -6.77
N ILE A 147 11.69 3.73 -7.08
CA ILE A 147 12.50 2.91 -6.20
C ILE A 147 13.97 3.29 -6.40
N SER A 148 14.71 3.41 -5.30
CA SER A 148 16.15 3.64 -5.38
C SER A 148 16.86 2.35 -5.78
N THR A 149 18.03 2.47 -6.41
CA THR A 149 18.87 1.33 -6.77
C THR A 149 19.22 0.49 -5.55
N ARG A 150 19.47 1.12 -4.41
CA ARG A 150 19.77 0.45 -3.15
C ARG A 150 18.61 -0.42 -2.66
N ILE A 151 17.40 0.11 -2.68
CA ILE A 151 16.19 -0.62 -2.26
C ILE A 151 15.91 -1.78 -3.21
N TYR A 152 16.06 -1.57 -4.52
CA TYR A 152 15.88 -2.61 -5.52
C TYR A 152 16.89 -3.75 -5.32
N ALA A 153 18.16 -3.42 -5.13
CA ALA A 153 19.21 -4.41 -4.88
C ALA A 153 18.94 -5.21 -3.60
N LYS A 154 18.51 -4.54 -2.53
CA LYS A 154 18.13 -5.21 -1.28
C LYS A 154 16.94 -6.15 -1.48
N PHE A 155 15.93 -5.73 -2.23
CA PHE A 155 14.80 -6.58 -2.55
C PHE A 155 15.23 -7.85 -3.27
N LEU A 156 16.11 -7.74 -4.27
CA LEU A 156 16.65 -8.91 -4.98
C LEU A 156 17.41 -9.87 -4.06
N GLU A 157 18.18 -9.33 -3.11
CA GLU A 157 18.85 -10.15 -2.10
C GLU A 157 17.84 -10.87 -1.19
N ASP A 158 16.84 -10.17 -0.73
CA ASP A 158 15.86 -10.68 0.22
C ASP A 158 15.01 -11.81 -0.37
N ILE A 159 14.78 -11.85 -1.68
CA ILE A 159 13.97 -12.89 -2.32
C ILE A 159 14.78 -14.07 -2.86
N ARG A 160 16.10 -14.06 -2.78
CA ARG A 160 16.96 -15.17 -3.19
C ARG A 160 16.70 -16.48 -2.45
#